data_a70a340894c8b6203554b372f15bbf5e
#
_entry.id   a70a340894c8b6203554b372f15bbf5e
#
_cell.length_a   1.000
_cell.length_b   1.000
_cell.length_c   1.000
_cell.angle_alpha   90.00
_cell.angle_beta   90.00
_cell.angle_gamma   90.00
#
_symmetry.space_group_name_H-M   'P 1'
#
loop_
_entity.id
_entity.type
_entity.pdbx_description
1 polymer ?
#
loop_
_entity_poly.entity_id
_entity_poly.type
_entity_poly.pdbx_seq_one_letter_code
_entity_poly.pdbx_strand_id
1 'polypeptide(L)'
;MKKILFAMYALNNGGAERSLVNLLSEIDSNEYDIDLLLFAKEGMFLSQIPAYVNILDAPAVLESLYSVNKEKRQMKTTIYKYISTAISRLLEHDLQAQNAARWVKFYSRIVPQLKGHYDVAVAYISRDIMYYVADKVDADKKIVFIHNDYSAAGHPKKYDTPYFEKMDKLVTISDTCADVLEREFPQHKNKIYNVPNLTSSTIIRNRAAENIPVELRSEKEFKIVSGGRLNEQKGFDWAV
;
A
#
# COMPACT_ATOMS: atom_id res chain seq x y z
N MET A 1 -3.88 -24.39 -8.71
CA MET A 1 -3.47 -22.96 -8.74
C MET A 1 -3.19 -22.52 -7.33
N LYS A 2 -2.17 -21.72 -7.10
CA LYS A 2 -1.91 -21.12 -5.78
C LYS A 2 -2.81 -19.90 -5.60
N LYS A 3 -3.41 -19.82 -4.43
CA LYS A 3 -4.31 -18.71 -4.08
C LYS A 3 -3.56 -17.59 -3.36
N ILE A 4 -3.53 -16.40 -3.96
CA ILE A 4 -2.78 -15.26 -3.46
C ILE A 4 -3.74 -14.11 -3.11
N LEU A 5 -3.60 -13.57 -1.90
CA LEU A 5 -4.26 -12.33 -1.50
C LEU A 5 -3.28 -11.16 -1.64
N PHE A 6 -3.69 -10.12 -2.33
CA PHE A 6 -3.08 -8.79 -2.20
C PHE A 6 -3.99 -7.89 -1.37
N ALA A 7 -3.41 -7.15 -0.44
CA ALA A 7 -4.15 -6.20 0.39
C ALA A 7 -3.56 -4.79 0.28
N MET A 8 -4.42 -3.77 0.13
CA MET A 8 -4.06 -2.37 0.02
C MET A 8 -5.16 -1.44 0.56
N TYR A 9 -4.87 -0.14 0.79
CA TYR A 9 -5.89 0.81 1.26
C TYR A 9 -6.94 1.09 0.20
N ALA A 10 -6.53 1.59 -0.95
CA ALA A 10 -7.33 1.97 -2.10
C ALA A 10 -6.41 2.08 -3.32
N LEU A 11 -6.94 2.30 -4.51
CA LEU A 11 -6.16 2.44 -5.74
C LEU A 11 -6.12 3.90 -6.25
N ASN A 12 -5.66 4.80 -5.39
CA ASN A 12 -5.49 6.22 -5.71
C ASN A 12 -4.30 6.46 -6.66
N ASN A 13 -3.80 7.69 -6.77
CA ASN A 13 -2.74 8.08 -7.70
C ASN A 13 -1.32 7.97 -7.13
N GLY A 14 -1.05 6.98 -6.28
CA GLY A 14 0.27 6.76 -5.68
C GLY A 14 1.17 5.82 -6.49
N GLY A 15 2.47 5.85 -6.18
CA GLY A 15 3.46 4.97 -6.83
C GLY A 15 3.30 3.50 -6.46
N ALA A 16 2.95 3.21 -5.21
CA ALA A 16 2.69 1.84 -4.75
C ALA A 16 1.44 1.25 -5.42
N GLU A 17 0.38 2.06 -5.56
CA GLU A 17 -0.86 1.67 -6.25
C GLU A 17 -0.60 1.36 -7.73
N ARG A 18 0.18 2.21 -8.40
CA ARG A 18 0.59 1.97 -9.79
C ARG A 18 1.43 0.70 -9.92
N SER A 19 2.38 0.50 -8.99
CA SER A 19 3.21 -0.70 -8.95
C SER A 19 2.39 -1.98 -8.78
N LEU A 20 1.36 -1.95 -7.90
CA LEU A 20 0.45 -3.08 -7.73
C LEU A 20 -0.31 -3.40 -9.03
N VAL A 21 -0.88 -2.38 -9.68
CA VAL A 21 -1.61 -2.57 -10.95
C VAL A 21 -0.71 -3.16 -12.03
N ASN A 22 0.53 -2.65 -12.14
CA ASN A 22 1.51 -3.20 -13.09
C ASN A 22 1.85 -4.66 -12.75
N LEU A 23 2.10 -4.96 -11.48
CA LEU A 23 2.38 -6.33 -11.03
C LEU A 23 1.22 -7.27 -11.37
N LEU A 24 0.00 -6.87 -11.02
CA LEU A 24 -1.19 -7.67 -11.31
C LEU A 24 -1.40 -7.89 -12.83
N SER A 25 -0.96 -6.96 -13.68
CA SER A 25 -1.07 -7.12 -15.13
C SER A 25 -0.05 -8.09 -15.74
N GLU A 26 1.02 -8.41 -15.02
CA GLU A 26 2.11 -9.28 -15.49
C GLU A 26 2.06 -10.70 -14.86
N ILE A 27 1.21 -10.93 -13.86
CA ILE A 27 1.06 -12.26 -13.24
C ILE A 27 0.31 -13.20 -14.18
N ASP A 28 0.82 -14.44 -14.31
CA ASP A 28 0.13 -15.48 -15.10
C ASP A 28 -1.12 -15.99 -14.39
N SER A 29 -2.27 -15.64 -14.94
CA SER A 29 -3.59 -16.06 -14.41
C SER A 29 -3.87 -17.57 -14.54
N ASN A 30 -3.06 -18.32 -15.29
CA ASN A 30 -3.19 -19.78 -15.36
C ASN A 30 -2.53 -20.47 -14.16
N GLU A 31 -1.57 -19.84 -13.51
CA GLU A 31 -0.85 -20.40 -12.37
C GLU A 31 -1.43 -19.95 -11.03
N TYR A 32 -1.98 -18.71 -10.97
CA TYR A 32 -2.37 -18.06 -9.73
C TYR A 32 -3.84 -17.63 -9.74
N ASP A 33 -4.54 -17.93 -8.64
CA ASP A 33 -5.85 -17.38 -8.30
C ASP A 33 -5.65 -16.17 -7.39
N ILE A 34 -6.06 -14.98 -7.85
CA ILE A 34 -5.72 -13.72 -7.19
C ILE A 34 -6.96 -13.03 -6.65
N ASP A 35 -6.99 -12.88 -5.35
CA ASP A 35 -7.89 -12.00 -4.63
C ASP A 35 -7.20 -10.65 -4.31
N LEU A 36 -7.91 -9.55 -4.51
CA LEU A 36 -7.49 -8.21 -4.13
C LEU A 36 -8.44 -7.65 -3.08
N LEU A 37 -7.94 -7.43 -1.86
CA LEU A 37 -8.68 -6.75 -0.80
C LEU A 37 -8.26 -5.27 -0.75
N LEU A 38 -9.20 -4.39 -1.03
CA LEU A 38 -9.05 -2.96 -0.80
C LEU A 38 -9.83 -2.57 0.46
N PHE A 39 -9.19 -1.85 1.40
CA PHE A 39 -9.88 -1.36 2.59
C PHE A 39 -11.01 -0.38 2.23
N ALA A 40 -10.80 0.37 1.14
CA ALA A 40 -11.84 1.13 0.49
C ALA A 40 -11.79 0.85 -1.03
N LYS A 41 -12.87 0.32 -1.60
CA LYS A 41 -12.97 0.03 -3.03
C LYS A 41 -13.20 1.31 -3.81
N GLU A 42 -12.11 2.09 -3.97
CA GLU A 42 -12.10 3.40 -4.61
C GLU A 42 -10.72 3.71 -5.20
N GLY A 43 -10.64 4.72 -6.08
CA GLY A 43 -9.41 5.21 -6.66
C GLY A 43 -9.37 5.12 -8.18
N MET A 44 -8.53 5.97 -8.79
CA MET A 44 -8.45 6.13 -10.25
C MET A 44 -7.87 4.92 -10.99
N PHE A 45 -7.15 4.06 -10.30
CA PHE A 45 -6.59 2.84 -10.92
C PHE A 45 -7.51 1.63 -10.82
N LEU A 46 -8.67 1.74 -10.17
CA LEU A 46 -9.58 0.60 -9.97
C LEU A 46 -10.04 -0.01 -11.32
N SER A 47 -10.30 0.83 -12.32
CA SER A 47 -10.70 0.39 -13.67
C SER A 47 -9.58 -0.27 -14.49
N GLN A 48 -8.34 -0.23 -13.98
CA GLN A 48 -7.17 -0.79 -14.65
C GLN A 48 -6.76 -2.17 -14.09
N ILE A 49 -7.51 -2.67 -13.10
CA ILE A 49 -7.29 -4.01 -12.56
C ILE A 49 -7.70 -5.04 -13.61
N PRO A 50 -6.85 -6.03 -13.91
CA PRO A 50 -7.17 -7.10 -14.85
C PRO A 50 -8.44 -7.86 -14.45
N ALA A 51 -9.24 -8.27 -15.45
CA ALA A 51 -10.53 -8.92 -15.22
C ALA A 51 -10.44 -10.27 -14.48
N TYR A 52 -9.28 -10.92 -14.49
CA TYR A 52 -9.06 -12.16 -13.78
C TYR A 52 -8.82 -12.00 -12.27
N VAL A 53 -8.54 -10.78 -11.81
CA VAL A 53 -8.36 -10.49 -10.39
C VAL A 53 -9.71 -10.33 -9.72
N ASN A 54 -9.99 -11.15 -8.71
CA ASN A 54 -11.21 -11.06 -7.93
C ASN A 54 -11.07 -9.97 -6.85
N ILE A 55 -11.82 -8.88 -7.00
CA ILE A 55 -11.81 -7.78 -6.02
C ILE A 55 -12.82 -8.08 -4.92
N LEU A 56 -12.32 -8.38 -3.73
CA LEU A 56 -13.13 -8.71 -2.57
C LEU A 56 -13.85 -7.47 -2.01
N ASP A 57 -15.04 -7.70 -1.48
CA ASP A 57 -15.70 -6.70 -0.66
C ASP A 57 -15.04 -6.64 0.73
N ALA A 58 -14.56 -5.47 1.11
CA ALA A 58 -13.97 -5.27 2.42
C ALA A 58 -15.04 -5.43 3.53
N PRO A 59 -14.67 -5.95 4.70
CA PRO A 59 -15.53 -5.87 5.88
C PRO A 59 -16.02 -4.44 6.08
N ALA A 60 -17.33 -4.26 6.30
CA ALA A 60 -17.96 -2.94 6.40
C ALA A 60 -17.29 -2.00 7.44
N VAL A 61 -16.69 -2.57 8.48
CA VAL A 61 -15.91 -1.81 9.47
C VAL A 61 -14.65 -1.23 8.84
N LEU A 62 -13.91 -1.99 8.02
CA LEU A 62 -12.72 -1.49 7.30
C LEU A 62 -13.11 -0.37 6.34
N GLU A 63 -14.12 -0.60 5.52
CA GLU A 63 -14.59 0.41 4.60
C GLU A 63 -15.02 1.70 5.32
N SER A 64 -15.74 1.59 6.44
CA SER A 64 -16.14 2.73 7.27
C SER A 64 -14.96 3.47 7.91
N LEU A 65 -13.86 2.78 8.25
CA LEU A 65 -12.66 3.39 8.83
C LEU A 65 -11.81 4.15 7.80
N TYR A 66 -11.72 3.63 6.57
CA TYR A 66 -10.72 4.05 5.58
C TYR A 66 -11.29 4.75 4.34
N SER A 67 -12.58 4.54 3.99
CA SER A 67 -13.18 5.22 2.84
C SER A 67 -13.25 6.74 3.02
N VAL A 68 -12.94 7.47 1.93
CA VAL A 68 -13.18 8.92 1.85
C VAL A 68 -14.65 9.23 1.62
N ASN A 69 -15.42 8.28 1.05
CA ASN A 69 -16.86 8.46 0.84
C ASN A 69 -17.62 8.45 2.19
N LYS A 70 -18.27 9.57 2.49
CA LYS A 70 -19.02 9.74 3.73
C LYS A 70 -20.22 8.80 3.86
N GLU A 71 -20.84 8.40 2.76
CA GLU A 71 -21.99 7.47 2.73
C GLU A 71 -21.66 6.07 3.25
N LYS A 72 -20.40 5.65 3.09
CA LYS A 72 -19.90 4.38 3.59
C LYS A 72 -19.55 4.38 5.07
N ARG A 73 -19.64 5.53 5.73
CA ARG A 73 -19.28 5.70 7.15
C ARG A 73 -20.43 5.31 8.06
N GLN A 74 -20.21 4.30 8.88
CA GLN A 74 -21.13 3.92 9.95
C GLN A 74 -20.93 4.84 11.16
N MET A 75 -22.02 5.35 11.75
CA MET A 75 -21.96 6.27 12.88
C MET A 75 -21.17 5.70 14.07
N LYS A 76 -21.43 4.43 14.44
CA LYS A 76 -20.71 3.75 15.54
C LYS A 76 -19.20 3.69 15.29
N THR A 77 -18.79 3.30 14.08
CA THR A 77 -17.38 3.22 13.67
C THR A 77 -16.74 4.61 13.65
N THR A 78 -17.49 5.63 13.23
CA THR A 78 -17.01 7.02 13.21
C THR A 78 -16.75 7.53 14.62
N ILE A 79 -17.67 7.34 15.56
CA ILE A 79 -17.49 7.71 16.97
C ILE A 79 -16.26 6.97 17.53
N TYR A 80 -16.16 5.67 17.29
CA TYR A 80 -15.02 4.85 17.73
C TYR A 80 -13.68 5.35 17.16
N LYS A 81 -13.67 5.78 15.89
CA LYS A 81 -12.52 6.39 15.24
C LYS A 81 -12.09 7.70 15.93
N TYR A 82 -13.03 8.56 16.30
CA TYR A 82 -12.71 9.80 17.01
C TYR A 82 -12.15 9.54 18.42
N ILE A 83 -12.79 8.65 19.18
CA ILE A 83 -12.34 8.28 20.53
C ILE A 83 -10.94 7.65 20.47
N SER A 84 -10.73 6.66 19.60
CA SER A 84 -9.44 6.01 19.45
C SER A 84 -8.35 6.98 18.98
N THR A 85 -8.69 7.95 18.13
CA THR A 85 -7.75 8.99 17.69
C THR A 85 -7.36 9.91 18.85
N ALA A 86 -8.32 10.36 19.66
CA ALA A 86 -8.05 11.20 20.81
C ALA A 86 -7.14 10.47 21.83
N ILE A 87 -7.45 9.21 22.15
CA ILE A 87 -6.64 8.41 23.07
C ILE A 87 -5.23 8.17 22.50
N SER A 88 -5.11 7.85 21.21
CA SER A 88 -3.80 7.61 20.59
C SER A 88 -2.91 8.86 20.59
N ARG A 89 -3.50 10.06 20.47
CA ARG A 89 -2.76 11.34 20.61
C ARG A 89 -2.23 11.59 22.03
N LEU A 90 -2.93 11.08 23.02
CA LEU A 90 -2.45 11.16 24.41
C LEU A 90 -1.35 10.15 24.70
N LEU A 91 -1.35 9.01 24.00
CA LEU A 91 -0.41 7.92 24.24
C LEU A 91 0.90 8.08 23.45
N GLU A 92 0.87 8.73 22.30
CA GLU A 92 2.01 8.85 21.39
C GLU A 92 2.12 10.28 20.85
N HIS A 93 3.33 10.81 20.79
CA HIS A 93 3.58 12.16 20.29
C HIS A 93 3.76 12.19 18.76
N ASP A 94 4.35 11.14 18.21
CA ASP A 94 4.57 11.02 16.77
C ASP A 94 3.31 10.54 16.05
N LEU A 95 3.00 11.15 14.89
CA LEU A 95 1.80 10.85 14.11
C LEU A 95 1.77 9.40 13.61
N GLN A 96 2.93 8.86 13.22
CA GLN A 96 3.00 7.48 12.72
C GLN A 96 2.76 6.48 13.86
N ALA A 97 3.35 6.76 15.02
CA ALA A 97 3.11 5.97 16.23
C ALA A 97 1.64 6.05 16.70
N GLN A 98 1.00 7.23 16.61
CA GLN A 98 -0.43 7.38 16.87
C GLN A 98 -1.29 6.50 15.96
N ASN A 99 -0.96 6.46 14.66
CA ASN A 99 -1.67 5.62 13.68
C ASN A 99 -1.51 4.14 14.01
N ALA A 100 -0.28 3.70 14.28
CA ALA A 100 0.00 2.32 14.66
C ALA A 100 -0.70 1.93 15.98
N ALA A 101 -0.65 2.80 16.99
CA ALA A 101 -1.36 2.60 18.25
C ALA A 101 -2.87 2.42 18.07
N ARG A 102 -3.49 3.17 17.13
CA ARG A 102 -4.92 3.00 16.81
C ARG A 102 -5.22 1.60 16.31
N TRP A 103 -4.40 1.05 15.40
CA TRP A 103 -4.59 -0.32 14.97
C TRP A 103 -4.42 -1.27 16.15
N VAL A 104 -3.26 -1.29 16.77
CA VAL A 104 -2.86 -2.28 17.78
C VAL A 104 -3.80 -2.28 18.97
N LYS A 105 -4.23 -1.10 19.45
CA LYS A 105 -5.03 -0.99 20.67
C LYS A 105 -6.54 -1.00 20.43
N PHE A 106 -6.99 -0.61 19.24
CA PHE A 106 -8.41 -0.38 18.98
C PHE A 106 -8.92 -1.13 17.76
N TYR A 107 -8.41 -0.86 16.55
CA TYR A 107 -9.02 -1.35 15.32
C TYR A 107 -8.93 -2.88 15.19
N SER A 108 -7.82 -3.48 15.62
CA SER A 108 -7.67 -4.94 15.64
C SER A 108 -8.77 -5.68 16.41
N ARG A 109 -9.44 -5.02 17.37
CA ARG A 109 -10.50 -5.61 18.19
C ARG A 109 -11.87 -5.61 17.50
N ILE A 110 -12.13 -4.65 16.63
CA ILE A 110 -13.43 -4.49 15.97
C ILE A 110 -13.44 -4.95 14.51
N VAL A 111 -12.25 -5.06 13.90
CA VAL A 111 -12.10 -5.53 12.53
C VAL A 111 -12.13 -7.06 12.53
N PRO A 112 -13.04 -7.69 11.77
CA PRO A 112 -13.14 -9.15 11.71
C PRO A 112 -11.98 -9.77 10.93
N GLN A 113 -11.80 -11.08 11.11
CA GLN A 113 -10.92 -11.88 10.25
C GLN A 113 -11.49 -11.97 8.83
N LEU A 114 -10.60 -12.01 7.84
CA LEU A 114 -10.96 -12.36 6.47
C LEU A 114 -11.29 -13.85 6.41
N LYS A 115 -12.38 -14.17 5.75
CA LYS A 115 -12.77 -15.58 5.55
C LYS A 115 -11.92 -16.20 4.44
N GLY A 116 -11.62 -17.49 4.60
CA GLY A 116 -10.84 -18.25 3.64
C GLY A 116 -9.38 -18.37 4.01
N HIS A 117 -8.67 -19.24 3.30
CA HIS A 117 -7.26 -19.53 3.47
C HIS A 117 -6.51 -19.19 2.17
N TYR A 118 -5.27 -18.74 2.27
CA TYR A 118 -4.40 -18.37 1.16
C TYR A 118 -3.05 -19.07 1.25
N ASP A 119 -2.48 -19.47 0.11
CA ASP A 119 -1.10 -19.93 0.08
C ASP A 119 -0.14 -18.77 0.41
N VAL A 120 -0.48 -17.57 -0.08
CA VAL A 120 0.32 -16.35 0.17
C VAL A 120 -0.61 -15.16 0.41
N ALA A 121 -0.33 -14.37 1.46
CA ALA A 121 -0.97 -13.09 1.68
C ALA A 121 0.07 -11.96 1.62
N VAL A 122 -0.18 -10.98 0.78
CA VAL A 122 0.73 -9.86 0.50
C VAL A 122 0.10 -8.55 1.00
N ALA A 123 0.68 -7.99 2.06
CA ALA A 123 0.44 -6.60 2.43
C ALA A 123 1.24 -5.71 1.46
N TYR A 124 0.60 -5.17 0.42
CA TYR A 124 1.31 -4.40 -0.61
C TYR A 124 1.71 -3.00 -0.17
N ILE A 125 1.48 -2.67 1.08
CA ILE A 125 2.01 -1.49 1.77
C ILE A 125 2.14 -1.82 3.27
N SER A 126 3.11 -1.21 3.93
CA SER A 126 3.34 -1.34 5.38
C SER A 126 2.22 -0.68 6.23
N ARG A 127 2.36 -0.69 7.53
CA ARG A 127 1.42 -0.16 8.54
C ARG A 127 0.12 -0.96 8.64
N ASP A 128 -1.05 -0.30 8.65
CA ASP A 128 -2.35 -0.93 8.95
C ASP A 128 -2.67 -2.11 8.02
N ILE A 129 -2.21 -2.08 6.75
CA ILE A 129 -2.38 -3.21 5.83
C ILE A 129 -1.54 -4.40 6.30
N MET A 130 -0.29 -4.17 6.67
CA MET A 130 0.58 -5.21 7.24
C MET A 130 -0.01 -5.76 8.54
N TYR A 131 -0.47 -4.88 9.42
CA TYR A 131 -1.05 -5.30 10.68
C TYR A 131 -2.31 -6.14 10.47
N TYR A 132 -3.16 -5.73 9.50
CA TYR A 132 -4.34 -6.50 9.13
C TYR A 132 -3.98 -7.88 8.58
N VAL A 133 -3.07 -7.96 7.63
CA VAL A 133 -2.62 -9.24 7.05
C VAL A 133 -2.03 -10.13 8.13
N ALA A 134 -1.24 -9.57 9.03
CA ALA A 134 -0.65 -10.32 10.15
C ALA A 134 -1.70 -10.90 11.11
N ASP A 135 -2.70 -10.08 11.48
CA ASP A 135 -3.64 -10.41 12.56
C ASP A 135 -4.94 -11.07 12.07
N LYS A 136 -5.36 -10.82 10.81
CA LYS A 136 -6.72 -11.08 10.32
C LYS A 136 -6.81 -11.94 9.08
N VAL A 137 -5.69 -12.29 8.48
CA VAL A 137 -5.65 -13.17 7.30
C VAL A 137 -5.03 -14.51 7.65
N ASP A 138 -5.72 -15.58 7.29
CA ASP A 138 -5.19 -16.94 7.36
C ASP A 138 -4.42 -17.25 6.07
N ALA A 139 -3.10 -17.47 6.18
CA ALA A 139 -2.24 -17.75 5.05
C ALA A 139 -0.99 -18.54 5.47
N ASP A 140 -0.49 -19.42 4.59
CA ASP A 140 0.73 -20.19 4.82
C ASP A 140 1.97 -19.29 4.84
N LYS A 141 1.99 -18.25 3.99
CA LYS A 141 3.07 -17.27 3.89
C LYS A 141 2.52 -15.85 3.90
N LYS A 142 3.18 -14.98 4.64
CA LYS A 142 2.83 -13.56 4.73
C LYS A 142 3.99 -12.69 4.31
N ILE A 143 3.74 -11.77 3.38
CA ILE A 143 4.74 -10.88 2.78
C ILE A 143 4.28 -9.44 2.99
N VAL A 144 5.20 -8.54 3.28
CA VAL A 144 4.93 -7.10 3.30
C VAL A 144 5.85 -6.35 2.35
N PHE A 145 5.28 -5.40 1.61
CA PHE A 145 6.03 -4.44 0.81
C PHE A 145 6.19 -3.11 1.56
N ILE A 146 7.40 -2.56 1.51
CA ILE A 146 7.80 -1.29 2.13
C ILE A 146 8.33 -0.39 1.01
N HIS A 147 7.48 0.52 0.52
CA HIS A 147 7.72 1.32 -0.69
C HIS A 147 8.49 2.63 -0.45
N ASN A 148 9.20 2.74 0.66
CA ASN A 148 9.95 3.95 1.02
C ASN A 148 11.14 3.61 1.91
N ASP A 149 12.01 4.59 2.11
CA ASP A 149 13.03 4.52 3.15
C ASP A 149 12.34 4.46 4.52
N TYR A 150 12.59 3.39 5.26
CA TYR A 150 11.93 3.12 6.54
C TYR A 150 12.20 4.21 7.57
N SER A 151 13.46 4.64 7.69
CA SER A 151 13.89 5.65 8.66
C SER A 151 13.39 7.04 8.27
N ALA A 152 13.57 7.43 7.00
CA ALA A 152 13.16 8.74 6.51
C ALA A 152 11.63 8.94 6.52
N ALA A 153 10.86 7.85 6.40
CA ALA A 153 9.40 7.91 6.47
C ALA A 153 8.85 7.94 7.90
N GLY A 154 9.71 7.88 8.92
CA GLY A 154 9.32 7.93 10.32
C GLY A 154 8.45 6.75 10.76
N HIS A 155 8.74 5.56 10.25
CA HIS A 155 7.98 4.36 10.62
C HIS A 155 8.11 4.04 12.12
N PRO A 156 7.02 3.62 12.79
CA PRO A 156 7.01 3.43 14.24
C PRO A 156 7.59 2.06 14.63
N LYS A 157 8.92 1.96 14.68
CA LYS A 157 9.69 0.73 14.95
C LYS A 157 9.14 -0.09 16.12
N LYS A 158 8.76 0.57 17.21
CA LYS A 158 8.16 -0.05 18.40
C LYS A 158 6.92 -0.90 18.06
N TYR A 159 6.11 -0.42 17.13
CA TYR A 159 4.89 -1.11 16.71
C TYR A 159 5.14 -2.08 15.56
N ASP A 160 6.03 -1.74 14.63
CA ASP A 160 6.28 -2.57 13.44
C ASP A 160 7.07 -3.85 13.78
N THR A 161 7.99 -3.80 14.74
CA THR A 161 8.86 -4.97 15.09
C THR A 161 8.07 -6.25 15.34
N PRO A 162 7.03 -6.29 16.20
CA PRO A 162 6.25 -7.52 16.44
C PRO A 162 5.51 -8.02 15.19
N TYR A 163 5.21 -7.13 14.25
CA TYR A 163 4.54 -7.49 13.00
C TYR A 163 5.52 -8.01 11.96
N PHE A 164 6.73 -7.46 11.88
CA PHE A 164 7.80 -8.01 11.05
C PHE A 164 8.19 -9.43 11.47
N GLU A 165 8.09 -9.76 12.75
CA GLU A 165 8.27 -11.13 13.22
C GLU A 165 7.27 -12.11 12.61
N LYS A 166 6.02 -11.67 12.42
CA LYS A 166 4.92 -12.47 11.83
C LYS A 166 5.00 -12.57 10.31
N MET A 167 5.84 -11.76 9.64
CA MET A 167 6.03 -11.82 8.19
C MET A 167 7.12 -12.80 7.82
N ASP A 168 6.90 -13.58 6.76
CA ASP A 168 7.92 -14.46 6.17
C ASP A 168 8.93 -13.67 5.35
N LYS A 169 8.49 -12.61 4.66
CA LYS A 169 9.33 -11.75 3.83
C LYS A 169 8.99 -10.27 4.03
N LEU A 170 10.05 -9.47 4.05
CA LEU A 170 10.00 -8.01 4.04
C LEU A 170 10.58 -7.56 2.70
N VAL A 171 9.74 -7.05 1.83
CA VAL A 171 10.11 -6.65 0.47
C VAL A 171 10.23 -5.14 0.38
N THR A 172 11.32 -4.66 -0.17
CA THR A 172 11.53 -3.24 -0.47
C THR A 172 11.87 -3.04 -1.95
N ILE A 173 11.99 -1.78 -2.38
CA ILE A 173 11.97 -1.41 -3.80
C ILE A 173 13.33 -0.98 -4.36
N SER A 174 14.37 -0.91 -3.52
CA SER A 174 15.73 -0.56 -3.92
C SER A 174 16.75 -1.11 -2.93
N ASP A 175 18.00 -1.24 -3.36
CA ASP A 175 19.12 -1.67 -2.50
C ASP A 175 19.31 -0.72 -1.32
N THR A 176 19.24 0.60 -1.57
CA THR A 176 19.33 1.61 -0.50
C THR A 176 18.26 1.41 0.58
N CYS A 177 17.01 1.12 0.18
CA CYS A 177 15.94 0.83 1.14
C CYS A 177 16.17 -0.51 1.86
N ALA A 178 16.75 -1.51 1.19
CA ALA A 178 17.11 -2.78 1.81
C ALA A 178 18.20 -2.59 2.87
N ASP A 179 19.27 -1.82 2.55
CA ASP A 179 20.35 -1.49 3.49
C ASP A 179 19.82 -0.77 4.74
N VAL A 180 18.86 0.16 4.56
CA VAL A 180 18.20 0.84 5.67
C VAL A 180 17.44 -0.16 6.54
N LEU A 181 16.64 -1.04 5.93
CA LEU A 181 15.88 -2.06 6.67
C LEU A 181 16.80 -3.05 7.40
N GLU A 182 17.89 -3.50 6.79
CA GLU A 182 18.86 -4.38 7.42
C GLU A 182 19.53 -3.73 8.63
N ARG A 183 19.84 -2.44 8.52
CA ARG A 183 20.42 -1.66 9.62
C ARG A 183 19.44 -1.44 10.76
N GLU A 184 18.17 -1.17 10.44
CA GLU A 184 17.13 -0.97 11.45
C GLU A 184 16.67 -2.28 12.11
N PHE A 185 16.68 -3.40 11.36
CA PHE A 185 16.19 -4.70 11.80
C PHE A 185 17.20 -5.83 11.49
N PRO A 186 18.40 -5.80 12.06
CA PRO A 186 19.43 -6.79 11.75
C PRO A 186 19.00 -8.24 12.04
N GLN A 187 18.09 -8.43 12.99
CA GLN A 187 17.49 -9.74 13.31
C GLN A 187 16.60 -10.29 12.18
N HIS A 188 16.18 -9.47 11.23
CA HIS A 188 15.33 -9.85 10.10
C HIS A 188 16.05 -9.83 8.75
N LYS A 189 17.38 -9.67 8.74
CA LYS A 189 18.18 -9.58 7.50
C LYS A 189 17.90 -10.71 6.49
N ASN A 190 17.72 -11.92 6.97
CA ASN A 190 17.42 -13.09 6.14
C ASN A 190 16.01 -13.09 5.52
N LYS A 191 15.14 -12.18 5.95
CA LYS A 191 13.77 -11.99 5.42
C LYS A 191 13.66 -10.79 4.48
N ILE A 192 14.70 -9.94 4.38
CA ILE A 192 14.68 -8.72 3.58
C ILE A 192 15.07 -9.01 2.14
N TYR A 193 14.25 -8.53 1.21
CA TYR A 193 14.43 -8.73 -0.24
C TYR A 193 14.22 -7.41 -0.98
N ASN A 194 15.07 -7.14 -1.97
CA ASN A 194 14.85 -6.05 -2.91
C ASN A 194 14.09 -6.57 -4.12
N VAL A 195 12.89 -6.03 -4.37
CA VAL A 195 12.09 -6.27 -5.57
C VAL A 195 11.68 -4.91 -6.13
N PRO A 196 12.35 -4.42 -7.18
CA PRO A 196 12.03 -3.12 -7.77
C PRO A 196 10.61 -3.05 -8.27
N ASN A 197 10.02 -1.85 -8.21
CA ASN A 197 8.69 -1.62 -8.76
C ASN A 197 8.65 -1.91 -10.25
N LEU A 198 7.68 -2.71 -10.67
CA LEU A 198 7.47 -3.01 -12.09
C LEU A 198 6.95 -1.77 -12.83
N THR A 199 7.54 -1.52 -13.99
CA THR A 199 7.09 -0.49 -14.92
C THR A 199 6.70 -1.16 -16.22
N SER A 200 5.42 -1.09 -16.59
CA SER A 200 4.94 -1.66 -17.85
C SER A 200 5.28 -0.75 -19.03
N SER A 201 6.20 -1.18 -19.89
CA SER A 201 6.53 -0.47 -21.12
C SER A 201 5.33 -0.38 -22.08
N THR A 202 4.46 -1.37 -22.06
CA THR A 202 3.23 -1.40 -22.85
C THR A 202 2.26 -0.30 -22.44
N ILE A 203 2.03 -0.15 -21.12
CA ILE A 203 1.17 0.91 -20.59
C ILE A 203 1.74 2.29 -20.96
N ILE A 204 3.06 2.49 -20.79
CA ILE A 204 3.71 3.76 -21.14
C ILE A 204 3.57 4.06 -22.63
N ARG A 205 3.83 3.10 -23.52
CA ARG A 205 3.71 3.29 -24.96
C ARG A 205 2.27 3.58 -25.39
N ASN A 206 1.29 2.87 -24.84
CA ASN A 206 -0.12 3.11 -25.16
C ASN A 206 -0.54 4.51 -24.73
N ARG A 207 -0.13 4.95 -23.54
CA ARG A 207 -0.40 6.30 -23.08
C ARG A 207 0.34 7.38 -23.86
N ALA A 208 1.57 7.13 -24.27
CA ALA A 208 2.32 8.04 -25.13
C ALA A 208 1.72 8.19 -26.54
N ALA A 209 0.92 7.21 -26.99
CA ALA A 209 0.19 7.26 -28.24
C ALA A 209 -1.16 8.00 -28.14
N GLU A 210 -1.62 8.34 -26.93
CA GLU A 210 -2.81 9.17 -26.73
C GLU A 210 -2.58 10.59 -27.28
N ASN A 211 -3.67 11.31 -27.60
CA ASN A 211 -3.58 12.65 -28.19
C ASN A 211 -2.81 13.63 -27.28
N ILE A 212 -1.72 14.17 -27.83
CA ILE A 212 -0.97 15.26 -27.18
C ILE A 212 -1.77 16.56 -27.33
N PRO A 213 -1.99 17.33 -26.27
CA PRO A 213 -2.62 18.64 -26.35
C PRO A 213 -1.92 19.54 -27.39
N VAL A 214 -2.71 20.31 -28.14
CA VAL A 214 -2.21 21.15 -29.26
C VAL A 214 -1.12 22.12 -28.77
N GLU A 215 -1.24 22.64 -27.55
CA GLU A 215 -0.29 23.56 -26.92
C GLU A 215 1.10 22.95 -26.73
N LEU A 216 1.20 21.62 -26.67
CA LEU A 216 2.46 20.89 -26.50
C LEU A 216 3.09 20.46 -27.83
N ARG A 217 2.42 20.69 -28.98
CA ARG A 217 2.86 20.21 -30.29
C ARG A 217 3.83 21.15 -31.05
N SER A 218 4.26 22.27 -30.43
CA SER A 218 5.21 23.18 -31.10
C SER A 218 6.56 22.51 -31.33
N GLU A 219 6.99 22.40 -32.57
CA GLU A 219 8.27 21.84 -32.98
C GLU A 219 9.44 22.81 -32.88
N LYS A 220 9.16 24.09 -32.59
CA LYS A 220 10.16 25.17 -32.66
C LYS A 220 10.87 25.47 -31.33
N GLU A 221 10.41 24.88 -30.24
CA GLU A 221 10.95 25.18 -28.91
C GLU A 221 11.41 23.90 -28.23
N PHE A 222 12.58 23.98 -27.56
CA PHE A 222 13.03 22.93 -26.65
C PHE A 222 12.15 22.95 -25.40
N LYS A 223 11.44 21.87 -25.14
CA LYS A 223 10.50 21.78 -24.02
C LYS A 223 11.00 20.80 -22.96
N ILE A 224 11.06 21.27 -21.73
CA ILE A 224 11.33 20.44 -20.56
C ILE A 224 10.00 20.24 -19.84
N VAL A 225 9.64 18.99 -19.56
CA VAL A 225 8.42 18.64 -18.81
C VAL A 225 8.82 17.88 -17.57
N SER A 226 8.28 18.31 -16.43
CA SER A 226 8.40 17.61 -15.18
C SER A 226 7.02 17.39 -14.56
N GLY A 227 6.81 16.23 -13.93
CA GLY A 227 5.54 15.87 -13.31
C GLY A 227 5.73 15.40 -11.87
N GLY A 228 4.93 15.92 -10.94
CA GLY A 228 5.01 15.49 -9.55
C GLY A 228 4.15 16.34 -8.62
N ARG A 229 4.09 15.91 -7.35
CA ARG A 229 3.43 16.70 -6.30
C ARG A 229 4.31 17.93 -5.98
N LEU A 230 3.69 19.10 -5.80
CA LEU A 230 4.38 20.31 -5.35
C LEU A 230 4.68 20.19 -3.85
N ASN A 231 5.76 19.49 -3.53
CA ASN A 231 6.28 19.36 -2.17
C ASN A 231 7.81 19.29 -2.21
N GLU A 232 8.44 19.57 -1.08
CA GLU A 232 9.90 19.60 -0.89
C GLU A 232 10.58 18.30 -1.37
N GLN A 233 9.97 17.14 -1.13
CA GLN A 233 10.49 15.84 -1.56
C GLN A 233 10.70 15.72 -3.08
N LYS A 234 9.97 16.50 -3.90
CA LYS A 234 10.07 16.47 -5.36
C LYS A 234 11.05 17.47 -5.95
N GLY A 235 11.59 18.39 -5.12
CA GLY A 235 12.69 19.27 -5.50
C GLY A 235 12.36 20.22 -6.66
N PHE A 236 11.08 20.61 -6.85
CA PHE A 236 10.72 21.56 -7.90
C PHE A 236 11.30 22.94 -7.68
N ASP A 237 11.58 23.31 -6.46
CA ASP A 237 12.31 24.51 -6.03
C ASP A 237 13.77 24.54 -6.49
N TRP A 238 14.34 23.39 -6.82
CA TRP A 238 15.71 23.24 -7.34
C TRP A 238 15.75 23.20 -8.89
N ALA A 239 14.59 23.02 -9.52
CA ALA A 239 14.48 22.88 -10.97
C ALA A 239 14.17 24.22 -11.69
N VAL A 240 13.92 25.31 -10.96
CA VAL A 240 13.55 26.64 -11.48
C VAL A 240 14.76 27.57 -11.45
#